data_2d2ad6a3660088bb858ef31e339677b5
#
_entry.id   2d2ad6a3660088bb858ef31e339677b5
#
_cell.length_a   1.000
_cell.length_b   1.000
_cell.length_c   1.000
_cell.angle_alpha   90.00
_cell.angle_beta   90.00
_cell.angle_gamma   90.00
#
_symmetry.space_group_name_H-M   'P 1'
#
loop_
_entity.id
_entity.type
_entity.pdbx_description
1 polymer ?
#
loop_
_entity_poly.entity_id
_entity_poly.type
_entity_poly.pdbx_seq_one_letter_code
_entity_poly.pdbx_strand_id
1 'polypeptide(L)'
;RSRGLGDVYKRQLISHMLAAKSLRQESMKVYYALKEGDIEKSRYAISMIVGRDTKSLDEEAIIKADVETIAENFSDGVVAPCFYALLFGIYGTYIYKMINTMDSMIGYKDEKYKDIGMAAAKLDDVVNFIPARLSAYLLIIASFFMGLDYKNAFKIYKRDRYKHSSPNAAHTEAVVAGALGVKLAGDAYYFGKLVKKESIGDELRKPEVEDIVTVNKLMYRAVFIILSLITIILIVMVMSGVIRWI
;
A
#
# COMPACT_ATOMS: atom_id res chain seq x y z
N ARG A 1 34.16 1.45 -18.34
CA ARG A 1 34.05 0.82 -16.99
C ARG A 1 33.26 1.65 -15.98
N SER A 2 33.23 2.99 -16.09
CA SER A 2 32.49 3.85 -15.14
C SER A 2 30.96 3.84 -15.33
N ARG A 3 30.47 3.65 -16.56
CA ARG A 3 29.03 3.61 -16.86
C ARG A 3 28.32 2.44 -16.18
N GLY A 4 28.90 1.24 -16.15
CA GLY A 4 28.30 0.07 -15.52
C GLY A 4 28.17 0.20 -13.99
N LEU A 5 29.12 0.88 -13.32
CA LEU A 5 29.03 1.11 -11.88
C LEU A 5 27.89 2.07 -11.52
N GLY A 6 27.72 3.16 -12.32
CA GLY A 6 26.60 4.09 -12.15
C GLY A 6 25.23 3.42 -12.30
N ASP A 7 25.09 2.46 -13.22
CA ASP A 7 23.84 1.73 -13.41
C ASP A 7 23.58 0.72 -12.28
N VAL A 8 24.61 0.12 -11.71
CA VAL A 8 24.48 -0.73 -10.51
C VAL A 8 23.97 0.08 -9.32
N TYR A 9 24.55 1.27 -9.07
CA TYR A 9 24.07 2.15 -8.01
C TYR A 9 22.62 2.61 -8.22
N LYS A 10 22.23 2.98 -9.43
CA LYS A 10 20.84 3.34 -9.75
C LYS A 10 19.88 2.19 -9.44
N ARG A 11 20.21 0.96 -9.84
CA ARG A 11 19.38 -0.22 -9.57
C ARG A 11 19.27 -0.50 -8.07
N GLN A 12 20.35 -0.41 -7.33
CA GLN A 12 20.35 -0.57 -5.87
C GLN A 12 19.46 0.48 -5.20
N LEU A 13 19.60 1.75 -5.58
CA LEU A 13 18.81 2.85 -5.03
C LEU A 13 17.32 2.65 -5.32
N ILE A 14 16.92 2.26 -6.53
CA ILE A 14 15.52 1.97 -6.85
C ILE A 14 15.03 0.77 -6.01
N SER A 15 15.82 -0.29 -5.87
CA SER A 15 15.42 -1.46 -5.09
C SER A 15 15.18 -1.14 -3.61
N HIS A 16 15.93 -0.21 -3.03
CA HIS A 16 15.71 0.27 -1.66
C HIS A 16 14.44 1.11 -1.49
N MET A 17 13.89 1.66 -2.57
CA MET A 17 12.68 2.44 -2.54
C MET A 17 11.40 1.60 -2.65
N LEU A 18 11.53 0.33 -3.03
CA LEU A 18 10.41 -0.60 -3.13
C LEU A 18 10.21 -1.33 -1.80
N ALA A 19 9.07 -1.09 -1.17
CA ALA A 19 8.79 -1.58 0.17
C ALA A 19 8.19 -3.00 0.24
N ALA A 20 7.88 -3.66 -0.90
CA ALA A 20 7.12 -4.91 -0.91
C ALA A 20 7.71 -6.02 -0.01
N LYS A 21 9.03 -6.17 0.01
CA LYS A 21 9.70 -7.20 0.83
C LYS A 21 9.63 -6.87 2.32
N SER A 22 9.98 -5.64 2.69
CA SER A 22 9.96 -5.20 4.10
C SER A 22 8.54 -5.18 4.64
N LEU A 23 7.58 -4.71 3.86
CA LEU A 23 6.16 -4.70 4.22
C LEU A 23 5.66 -6.12 4.52
N ARG A 24 5.95 -7.09 3.63
CA ARG A 24 5.62 -8.49 3.90
C ARG A 24 6.32 -9.02 5.16
N GLN A 25 7.59 -8.71 5.35
CA GLN A 25 8.34 -9.20 6.51
C GLN A 25 7.73 -8.72 7.82
N GLU A 26 7.35 -7.45 7.91
CA GLU A 26 6.73 -6.88 9.10
C GLU A 26 5.30 -7.43 9.31
N SER A 27 4.47 -7.47 8.27
CA SER A 27 3.13 -8.07 8.32
C SER A 27 3.16 -9.54 8.75
N MET A 28 4.11 -10.33 8.23
CA MET A 28 4.24 -11.73 8.64
C MET A 28 4.66 -11.92 10.11
N LYS A 29 5.29 -10.93 10.76
CA LYS A 29 5.52 -10.96 12.22
C LYS A 29 4.21 -10.88 12.98
N VAL A 30 3.25 -10.05 12.50
CA VAL A 30 1.90 -9.98 13.07
C VAL A 30 1.20 -11.32 12.94
N TYR A 31 1.22 -11.92 11.73
CA TYR A 31 0.66 -13.24 11.47
C TYR A 31 1.19 -14.30 12.43
N TYR A 32 2.52 -14.41 12.60
CA TYR A 32 3.09 -15.43 13.48
C TYR A 32 2.76 -15.20 14.95
N ALA A 33 2.74 -13.94 15.42
CA ALA A 33 2.36 -13.62 16.78
C ALA A 33 0.89 -13.99 17.09
N LEU A 34 -0.01 -13.73 16.13
CA LEU A 34 -1.43 -14.15 16.24
C LEU A 34 -1.57 -15.67 16.25
N LYS A 35 -0.81 -16.38 15.41
CA LYS A 35 -0.80 -17.87 15.40
C LYS A 35 -0.28 -18.49 16.68
N GLU A 36 0.62 -17.82 17.38
CA GLU A 36 1.11 -18.22 18.71
C GLU A 36 0.07 -17.93 19.82
N GLY A 37 -0.99 -17.18 19.52
CA GLY A 37 -1.99 -16.74 20.50
C GLY A 37 -1.49 -15.64 21.44
N ASP A 38 -0.36 -15.01 21.14
CA ASP A 38 0.23 -13.95 21.94
C ASP A 38 -0.27 -12.58 21.48
N ILE A 39 -1.35 -12.11 22.12
CA ILE A 39 -2.01 -10.83 21.77
C ILE A 39 -1.09 -9.62 22.02
N GLU A 40 -0.26 -9.64 23.06
CA GLU A 40 0.64 -8.53 23.37
C GLU A 40 1.76 -8.42 22.34
N LYS A 41 2.34 -9.56 21.95
CA LYS A 41 3.32 -9.64 20.87
C LYS A 41 2.71 -9.19 19.54
N SER A 42 1.45 -9.53 19.28
CA SER A 42 0.71 -9.12 18.09
C SER A 42 0.46 -7.61 18.07
N ARG A 43 0.07 -7.02 19.20
CA ARG A 43 -0.08 -5.56 19.37
C ARG A 43 1.22 -4.82 19.16
N TYR A 44 2.32 -5.37 19.67
CA TYR A 44 3.64 -4.80 19.44
C TYR A 44 4.04 -4.89 17.97
N ALA A 45 3.87 -6.05 17.33
CA ALA A 45 4.22 -6.24 15.93
C ALA A 45 3.44 -5.28 15.00
N ILE A 46 2.10 -5.15 15.20
CA ILE A 46 1.29 -4.24 14.40
C ILE A 46 1.65 -2.77 14.65
N SER A 47 2.05 -2.39 15.87
CA SER A 47 2.46 -1.02 16.17
C SER A 47 3.68 -0.53 15.39
N MET A 48 4.46 -1.45 14.83
CA MET A 48 5.63 -1.12 14.01
C MET A 48 5.28 -0.69 12.59
N ILE A 49 4.03 -0.92 12.15
CA ILE A 49 3.61 -0.67 10.76
C ILE A 49 2.34 0.18 10.64
N VAL A 50 1.68 0.52 11.77
CA VAL A 50 0.49 1.39 11.77
C VAL A 50 0.71 2.64 12.61
N GLY A 51 0.04 3.73 12.24
CA GLY A 51 0.09 5.00 13.00
C GLY A 51 -0.98 5.14 14.08
N ARG A 52 -1.88 4.15 14.24
CA ARG A 52 -2.96 4.17 15.23
C ARG A 52 -2.52 3.57 16.58
N ASP A 53 -3.26 3.86 17.64
CA ASP A 53 -3.05 3.25 18.95
C ASP A 53 -3.38 1.74 18.89
N THR A 54 -2.43 0.89 19.33
CA THR A 54 -2.56 -0.57 19.18
C THR A 54 -2.80 -1.31 20.50
N LYS A 55 -2.59 -0.65 21.64
CA LYS A 55 -2.62 -1.29 22.98
C LYS A 55 -3.95 -1.94 23.36
N SER A 56 -5.06 -1.46 22.80
CA SER A 56 -6.41 -1.95 23.10
C SER A 56 -7.03 -2.78 21.98
N LEU A 57 -6.29 -3.05 20.89
CA LEU A 57 -6.81 -3.80 19.76
C LEU A 57 -7.02 -5.28 20.14
N ASP A 58 -8.17 -5.82 19.79
CA ASP A 58 -8.40 -7.26 19.79
C ASP A 58 -7.83 -7.92 18.52
N GLU A 59 -7.92 -9.23 18.43
CA GLU A 59 -7.39 -10.00 17.33
C GLU A 59 -7.98 -9.56 15.98
N GLU A 60 -9.29 -9.37 15.91
CA GLU A 60 -9.98 -8.94 14.68
C GLU A 60 -9.49 -7.55 14.21
N ALA A 61 -9.34 -6.61 15.14
CA ALA A 61 -8.86 -5.27 14.86
C ALA A 61 -7.38 -5.26 14.42
N ILE A 62 -6.54 -6.14 14.96
CA ILE A 62 -5.15 -6.31 14.53
C ILE A 62 -5.10 -6.84 13.10
N ILE A 63 -5.89 -7.85 12.75
CA ILE A 63 -5.95 -8.40 11.40
C ILE A 63 -6.41 -7.34 10.41
N LYS A 64 -7.49 -6.60 10.72
CA LYS A 64 -7.96 -5.49 9.88
C LYS A 64 -6.88 -4.45 9.66
N ALA A 65 -6.20 -4.02 10.73
CA ALA A 65 -5.15 -3.02 10.65
C ALA A 65 -3.97 -3.47 9.77
N ASP A 66 -3.57 -4.74 9.82
CA ASP A 66 -2.52 -5.30 8.97
C ASP A 66 -2.96 -5.33 7.50
N VAL A 67 -4.15 -5.85 7.22
CA VAL A 67 -4.72 -5.93 5.86
C VAL A 67 -4.86 -4.55 5.22
N GLU A 68 -5.34 -3.54 5.97
CA GLU A 68 -5.42 -2.14 5.54
C GLU A 68 -4.04 -1.59 5.19
N THR A 69 -3.06 -1.81 6.08
CA THR A 69 -1.68 -1.33 5.91
C THR A 69 -1.03 -1.92 4.66
N ILE A 70 -1.22 -3.21 4.40
CA ILE A 70 -0.72 -3.86 3.18
C ILE A 70 -1.39 -3.28 1.93
N ALA A 71 -2.71 -3.07 1.97
CA ALA A 71 -3.47 -2.53 0.86
C ALA A 71 -3.02 -1.09 0.51
N GLU A 72 -2.89 -0.21 1.51
CA GLU A 72 -2.45 1.18 1.33
C GLU A 72 -1.00 1.24 0.86
N ASN A 73 -0.09 0.55 1.55
CA ASN A 73 1.34 0.58 1.22
C ASN A 73 1.68 -0.15 -0.10
N PHE A 74 0.81 -0.99 -0.64
CA PHE A 74 0.97 -1.48 -2.00
C PHE A 74 0.95 -0.33 -3.01
N SER A 75 0.05 0.64 -2.83
CA SER A 75 0.06 1.86 -3.66
C SER A 75 1.34 2.68 -3.43
N ASP A 76 1.58 3.08 -2.20
CA ASP A 76 2.55 4.10 -1.85
C ASP A 76 3.99 3.59 -1.80
N GLY A 77 4.16 2.33 -1.46
CA GLY A 77 5.47 1.69 -1.32
C GLY A 77 5.91 0.87 -2.52
N VAL A 78 5.02 0.61 -3.50
CA VAL A 78 5.35 -0.24 -4.64
C VAL A 78 4.94 0.40 -5.96
N VAL A 79 3.65 0.64 -6.18
CA VAL A 79 3.14 1.07 -7.49
C VAL A 79 3.58 2.50 -7.81
N ALA A 80 3.46 3.42 -6.87
CA ALA A 80 3.84 4.80 -7.10
C ALA A 80 5.35 4.97 -7.35
N PRO A 81 6.27 4.37 -6.56
CA PRO A 81 7.69 4.36 -6.91
C PRO A 81 7.98 3.79 -8.31
N CYS A 82 7.33 2.69 -8.71
CA CYS A 82 7.48 2.11 -10.04
C CYS A 82 6.95 3.04 -11.14
N PHE A 83 5.81 3.68 -10.91
CA PHE A 83 5.21 4.64 -11.84
C PHE A 83 6.14 5.85 -12.09
N TYR A 84 6.66 6.45 -11.01
CA TYR A 84 7.59 7.56 -11.12
C TYR A 84 8.96 7.16 -11.65
N ALA A 85 9.42 5.93 -11.38
CA ALA A 85 10.63 5.39 -12.00
C ALA A 85 10.48 5.24 -13.52
N LEU A 86 9.32 4.80 -14.00
CA LEU A 86 9.04 4.65 -15.42
C LEU A 86 9.00 6.00 -16.16
N LEU A 87 8.40 7.03 -15.55
CA LEU A 87 8.20 8.33 -16.18
C LEU A 87 9.44 9.23 -16.10
N PHE A 88 10.09 9.27 -14.94
CA PHE A 88 11.13 10.26 -14.64
C PHE A 88 12.43 9.64 -14.11
N GLY A 89 12.55 8.31 -14.19
CA GLY A 89 13.71 7.57 -13.72
C GLY A 89 13.92 7.71 -12.22
N ILE A 90 15.18 7.62 -11.81
CA ILE A 90 15.58 7.66 -10.39
C ILE A 90 15.18 8.96 -9.70
N TYR A 91 15.28 10.09 -10.38
CA TYR A 91 14.97 11.40 -9.77
C TYR A 91 13.48 11.52 -9.42
N GLY A 92 12.59 11.07 -10.31
CA GLY A 92 11.16 11.04 -10.03
C GLY A 92 10.82 10.15 -8.85
N THR A 93 11.45 8.98 -8.75
CA THR A 93 11.27 8.06 -7.62
C THR A 93 11.72 8.68 -6.30
N TYR A 94 12.86 9.40 -6.29
CA TYR A 94 13.35 10.09 -5.10
C TYR A 94 12.42 11.21 -4.66
N ILE A 95 11.99 12.07 -5.58
CA ILE A 95 11.08 13.18 -5.29
C ILE A 95 9.77 12.64 -4.73
N TYR A 96 9.19 11.62 -5.38
CA TYR A 96 8.00 10.97 -4.86
C TYR A 96 8.23 10.43 -3.44
N LYS A 97 9.32 9.68 -3.22
CA LYS A 97 9.59 9.09 -1.90
C LYS A 97 9.84 10.14 -0.81
N MET A 98 10.44 11.27 -1.15
CA MET A 98 10.57 12.40 -0.21
C MET A 98 9.21 12.95 0.18
N ILE A 99 8.30 13.17 -0.78
CA ILE A 99 6.94 13.66 -0.53
C ILE A 99 6.19 12.69 0.38
N ASN A 100 6.16 11.41 0.02
CA ASN A 100 5.48 10.36 0.79
C ASN A 100 6.05 10.21 2.21
N THR A 101 7.38 10.33 2.37
CA THR A 101 8.02 10.29 3.69
C THR A 101 7.68 11.54 4.51
N MET A 102 7.64 12.72 3.89
CA MET A 102 7.23 13.94 4.58
C MET A 102 5.80 13.82 5.11
N ASP A 103 4.86 13.36 4.28
CA ASP A 103 3.48 13.14 4.75
C ASP A 103 3.44 12.15 5.91
N SER A 104 4.09 11.00 5.79
CA SER A 104 4.13 9.99 6.85
C SER A 104 4.73 10.49 8.17
N MET A 105 5.69 11.43 8.13
CA MET A 105 6.36 11.93 9.33
C MET A 105 5.68 13.15 9.96
N ILE A 106 5.14 14.06 9.16
CA ILE A 106 4.62 15.36 9.61
C ILE A 106 3.20 15.66 9.13
N GLY A 107 2.60 14.83 8.28
CA GLY A 107 1.23 14.98 7.79
C GLY A 107 0.15 14.81 8.88
N TYR A 108 0.54 14.27 10.04
CA TYR A 108 -0.31 14.23 11.22
C TYR A 108 -0.62 15.66 11.67
N LYS A 109 -1.91 15.92 11.94
CA LYS A 109 -2.42 17.24 12.38
C LYS A 109 -1.99 17.57 13.82
N ASP A 110 -0.69 17.58 14.07
CA ASP A 110 -0.11 18.08 15.31
C ASP A 110 -0.08 19.61 15.23
N GLU A 111 -0.46 20.30 16.31
CA GLU A 111 -0.47 21.77 16.38
C GLU A 111 0.88 22.39 15.97
N LYS A 112 1.99 21.72 16.30
CA LYS A 112 3.34 22.17 16.00
C LYS A 112 3.68 22.20 14.50
N TYR A 113 3.10 21.28 13.70
CA TYR A 113 3.42 21.12 12.28
C TYR A 113 2.20 21.32 11.37
N LYS A 114 1.13 21.93 11.87
CA LYS A 114 -0.17 22.01 11.20
C LYS A 114 -0.10 22.49 9.75
N ASP A 115 0.62 23.59 9.49
CA ASP A 115 0.67 24.19 8.16
C ASP A 115 1.61 23.42 7.21
N ILE A 116 2.79 23.02 7.68
CA ILE A 116 3.76 22.25 6.89
C ILE A 116 3.23 20.85 6.65
N GLY A 117 2.64 20.22 7.66
CA GLY A 117 2.02 18.89 7.56
C GLY A 117 0.85 18.88 6.59
N MET A 118 0.02 19.92 6.61
CA MET A 118 -1.09 20.05 5.64
C MET A 118 -0.57 20.19 4.19
N ALA A 119 0.53 20.92 3.99
CA ALA A 119 1.13 21.04 2.68
C ALA A 119 1.71 19.71 2.19
N ALA A 120 2.40 18.96 3.09
CA ALA A 120 2.92 17.63 2.80
C ALA A 120 1.81 16.65 2.42
N ALA A 121 0.73 16.58 3.21
CA ALA A 121 -0.42 15.72 2.96
C ALA A 121 -1.11 16.04 1.62
N LYS A 122 -1.33 17.32 1.31
CA LYS A 122 -1.92 17.72 0.02
C LYS A 122 -1.03 17.38 -1.17
N LEU A 123 0.28 17.51 -1.02
CA LEU A 123 1.22 17.16 -2.07
C LEU A 123 1.25 15.64 -2.30
N ASP A 124 1.24 14.86 -1.21
CA ASP A 124 1.11 13.40 -1.26
C ASP A 124 -0.18 12.97 -1.93
N ASP A 125 -1.31 13.59 -1.60
CA ASP A 125 -2.60 13.33 -2.25
C ASP A 125 -2.55 13.55 -3.77
N VAL A 126 -1.84 14.57 -4.24
CA VAL A 126 -1.70 14.86 -5.68
C VAL A 126 -0.81 13.82 -6.36
N VAL A 127 0.35 13.50 -5.79
CA VAL A 127 1.28 12.57 -6.44
C VAL A 127 0.78 11.12 -6.39
N ASN A 128 -0.07 10.76 -5.42
CA ASN A 128 -0.70 9.44 -5.33
C ASN A 128 -1.99 9.31 -6.13
N PHE A 129 -2.51 10.39 -6.74
CA PHE A 129 -3.81 10.35 -7.43
C PHE A 129 -3.87 9.28 -8.54
N ILE A 130 -2.90 9.23 -9.44
CA ILE A 130 -2.85 8.22 -10.51
C ILE A 130 -2.39 6.85 -9.98
N PRO A 131 -1.30 6.76 -9.19
CA PRO A 131 -0.84 5.49 -8.64
C PRO A 131 -1.90 4.71 -7.85
N ALA A 132 -2.70 5.37 -6.99
CA ALA A 132 -3.73 4.70 -6.21
C ALA A 132 -4.80 4.02 -7.08
N ARG A 133 -5.21 4.66 -8.14
CA ARG A 133 -6.17 4.10 -9.11
C ARG A 133 -5.58 2.93 -9.89
N LEU A 134 -4.34 3.08 -10.35
CA LEU A 134 -3.61 2.01 -11.01
C LEU A 134 -3.46 0.80 -10.08
N SER A 135 -3.11 1.03 -8.81
CA SER A 135 -3.00 0.01 -7.77
C SER A 135 -4.30 -0.78 -7.58
N ALA A 136 -5.44 -0.07 -7.52
CA ALA A 136 -6.74 -0.71 -7.39
C ALA A 136 -7.03 -1.66 -8.57
N TYR A 137 -6.79 -1.23 -9.81
CA TYR A 137 -6.99 -2.12 -10.97
C TYR A 137 -6.02 -3.29 -10.99
N LEU A 138 -4.77 -3.09 -10.60
CA LEU A 138 -3.79 -4.18 -10.48
C LEU A 138 -4.24 -5.22 -9.44
N LEU A 139 -4.77 -4.80 -8.28
CA LEU A 139 -5.28 -5.70 -7.26
C LEU A 139 -6.55 -6.44 -7.74
N ILE A 140 -7.45 -5.80 -8.48
CA ILE A 140 -8.63 -6.46 -9.07
C ILE A 140 -8.19 -7.56 -10.05
N ILE A 141 -7.23 -7.27 -10.93
CA ILE A 141 -6.69 -8.25 -11.88
C ILE A 141 -5.97 -9.38 -11.11
N ALA A 142 -5.18 -9.05 -10.10
CA ALA A 142 -4.52 -10.03 -9.26
C ALA A 142 -5.51 -10.94 -8.52
N SER A 143 -6.63 -10.38 -8.03
CA SER A 143 -7.72 -11.12 -7.39
C SER A 143 -8.32 -12.17 -8.33
N PHE A 144 -8.52 -11.81 -9.61
CA PHE A 144 -8.97 -12.75 -10.63
C PHE A 144 -8.01 -13.94 -10.77
N PHE A 145 -6.72 -13.68 -10.91
CA PHE A 145 -5.70 -14.74 -11.06
C PHE A 145 -5.49 -15.57 -9.80
N MET A 146 -5.93 -15.09 -8.64
CA MET A 146 -5.87 -15.84 -7.37
C MET A 146 -7.16 -16.60 -7.05
N GLY A 147 -8.21 -16.49 -7.89
CA GLY A 147 -9.50 -17.09 -7.62
C GLY A 147 -10.27 -16.44 -6.46
N LEU A 148 -9.90 -15.20 -6.09
CA LEU A 148 -10.67 -14.39 -5.13
C LEU A 148 -11.88 -13.75 -5.82
N ASP A 149 -12.82 -13.21 -5.03
CA ASP A 149 -14.01 -12.56 -5.59
C ASP A 149 -13.69 -11.20 -6.22
N TYR A 150 -13.09 -11.21 -7.40
CA TYR A 150 -12.76 -10.01 -8.16
C TYR A 150 -14.00 -9.20 -8.57
N LYS A 151 -15.17 -9.84 -8.70
CA LYS A 151 -16.43 -9.16 -9.04
C LYS A 151 -16.89 -8.31 -7.87
N ASN A 152 -16.87 -8.89 -6.67
CA ASN A 152 -17.18 -8.16 -5.44
C ASN A 152 -16.11 -7.10 -5.16
N ALA A 153 -14.83 -7.39 -5.37
CA ALA A 153 -13.75 -6.42 -5.30
C ALA A 153 -14.04 -5.17 -6.16
N PHE A 154 -14.44 -5.35 -7.41
CA PHE A 154 -14.78 -4.25 -8.30
C PHE A 154 -16.07 -3.52 -7.90
N LYS A 155 -17.07 -4.25 -7.39
CA LYS A 155 -18.31 -3.67 -6.85
C LYS A 155 -18.03 -2.76 -5.66
N ILE A 156 -17.28 -3.26 -4.66
CA ILE A 156 -16.91 -2.51 -3.46
C ILE A 156 -16.03 -1.33 -3.82
N TYR A 157 -15.02 -1.51 -4.70
CA TYR A 157 -14.20 -0.41 -5.22
C TYR A 157 -15.04 0.74 -5.78
N LYS A 158 -16.04 0.44 -6.62
CA LYS A 158 -16.91 1.49 -7.19
C LYS A 158 -17.72 2.22 -6.13
N ARG A 159 -18.17 1.53 -5.10
CA ARG A 159 -19.04 2.06 -4.04
C ARG A 159 -18.24 2.85 -3.00
N ASP A 160 -17.09 2.30 -2.55
CA ASP A 160 -16.45 2.71 -1.30
C ASP A 160 -15.12 3.45 -1.47
N ARG A 161 -14.58 3.55 -2.69
CA ARG A 161 -13.27 4.15 -2.97
C ARG A 161 -13.05 5.60 -2.49
N TYR A 162 -14.07 6.27 -2.01
CA TYR A 162 -14.00 7.64 -1.48
C TYR A 162 -14.35 7.72 0.01
N LYS A 163 -14.49 6.59 0.70
CA LYS A 163 -14.85 6.53 2.12
C LYS A 163 -13.62 6.66 3.04
N HIS A 164 -12.63 7.41 2.66
CA HIS A 164 -11.45 7.67 3.49
C HIS A 164 -11.13 9.16 3.48
N SER A 165 -10.48 9.66 4.55
CA SER A 165 -10.05 11.06 4.63
C SER A 165 -9.01 11.44 3.58
N SER A 166 -8.11 10.52 3.23
CA SER A 166 -7.26 10.63 2.03
C SER A 166 -8.07 10.22 0.79
N PRO A 167 -7.99 10.97 -0.32
CA PRO A 167 -8.68 10.64 -1.56
C PRO A 167 -8.08 9.42 -2.28
N ASN A 168 -7.03 8.82 -1.73
CA ASN A 168 -6.24 7.75 -2.34
C ASN A 168 -6.31 6.42 -1.60
N ALA A 169 -6.24 6.39 -0.26
CA ALA A 169 -6.13 5.17 0.54
C ALA A 169 -7.29 4.18 0.31
N ALA A 170 -8.54 4.66 0.28
CA ALA A 170 -9.69 3.80 0.07
C ALA A 170 -9.72 3.08 -1.29
N HIS A 171 -8.92 3.49 -2.27
CA HIS A 171 -8.91 2.82 -3.58
C HIS A 171 -8.44 1.37 -3.48
N THR A 172 -7.36 1.13 -2.76
CA THR A 172 -6.79 -0.21 -2.57
C THR A 172 -7.49 -0.99 -1.46
N GLU A 173 -7.84 -0.32 -0.36
CA GLU A 173 -8.57 -0.91 0.75
C GLU A 173 -9.93 -1.46 0.31
N ALA A 174 -10.68 -0.72 -0.51
CA ALA A 174 -11.99 -1.17 -1.02
C ALA A 174 -11.88 -2.41 -1.92
N VAL A 175 -10.82 -2.49 -2.73
CA VAL A 175 -10.57 -3.69 -3.54
C VAL A 175 -10.29 -4.89 -2.65
N VAL A 176 -9.41 -4.74 -1.66
CA VAL A 176 -9.02 -5.83 -0.75
C VAL A 176 -10.21 -6.27 0.10
N ALA A 177 -10.97 -5.31 0.67
CA ALA A 177 -12.19 -5.61 1.42
C ALA A 177 -13.17 -6.44 0.60
N GLY A 178 -13.41 -6.05 -0.66
CA GLY A 178 -14.30 -6.77 -1.56
C GLY A 178 -13.77 -8.13 -1.99
N ALA A 179 -12.46 -8.24 -2.27
CA ALA A 179 -11.83 -9.50 -2.68
C ALA A 179 -11.83 -10.55 -1.57
N LEU A 180 -11.66 -10.13 -0.32
CA LEU A 180 -11.68 -11.00 0.86
C LEU A 180 -13.09 -11.21 1.45
N GLY A 181 -14.06 -10.36 1.10
CA GLY A 181 -15.41 -10.38 1.67
C GLY A 181 -15.44 -9.97 3.14
N VAL A 182 -14.57 -9.06 3.54
CA VAL A 182 -14.44 -8.55 4.90
C VAL A 182 -14.71 -7.05 4.97
N LYS A 183 -15.09 -6.59 6.14
CA LYS A 183 -15.27 -5.17 6.42
C LYS A 183 -14.00 -4.60 7.04
N LEU A 184 -13.42 -3.58 6.40
CA LEU A 184 -12.23 -2.86 6.82
C LEU A 184 -12.57 -1.44 7.29
N ALA A 185 -11.56 -0.71 7.74
CA ALA A 185 -11.66 0.65 8.30
C ALA A 185 -12.62 0.73 9.49
N GLY A 186 -13.25 1.89 9.70
CA GLY A 186 -14.05 2.17 10.86
C GLY A 186 -13.28 2.99 11.91
N ASP A 187 -13.91 3.22 13.04
CA ASP A 187 -13.40 4.06 14.11
C ASP A 187 -12.06 3.55 14.65
N ALA A 188 -11.11 4.44 14.89
CA ALA A 188 -9.79 4.10 15.42
C ALA A 188 -9.28 5.19 16.38
N TYR A 189 -8.44 4.79 17.35
CA TYR A 189 -7.80 5.71 18.26
C TYR A 189 -6.44 6.17 17.73
N TYR A 190 -6.20 7.48 17.82
CA TYR A 190 -4.93 8.12 17.49
C TYR A 190 -4.55 9.07 18.62
N PHE A 191 -3.41 8.82 19.26
CA PHE A 191 -2.96 9.61 20.41
C PHE A 191 -4.02 9.73 21.53
N GLY A 192 -4.73 8.65 21.82
CA GLY A 192 -5.82 8.58 22.81
C GLY A 192 -7.14 9.24 22.38
N LYS A 193 -7.24 9.79 21.17
CA LYS A 193 -8.46 10.41 20.64
C LYS A 193 -9.15 9.50 19.63
N LEU A 194 -10.46 9.31 19.81
CA LEU A 194 -11.28 8.55 18.83
C LEU A 194 -11.47 9.37 17.57
N VAL A 195 -11.04 8.81 16.45
CA VAL A 195 -11.28 9.34 15.11
C VAL A 195 -12.34 8.49 14.43
N LYS A 196 -13.49 9.08 14.15
CA LYS A 196 -14.58 8.42 13.43
C LYS A 196 -14.23 8.29 11.96
N LYS A 197 -14.37 7.08 11.41
CA LYS A 197 -14.13 6.77 10.01
C LYS A 197 -15.27 5.90 9.47
N GLU A 198 -15.61 6.11 8.21
CA GLU A 198 -16.53 5.19 7.54
C GLU A 198 -15.88 3.81 7.34
N SER A 199 -16.70 2.78 7.42
CA SER A 199 -16.24 1.43 7.10
C SER A 199 -16.27 1.17 5.60
N ILE A 200 -15.35 0.33 5.14
CA ILE A 200 -15.12 -0.04 3.74
C ILE A 200 -15.41 -1.53 3.57
N GLY A 201 -16.19 -1.90 2.55
CA GLY A 201 -16.58 -3.27 2.30
C GLY A 201 -17.84 -3.70 3.05
N ASP A 202 -18.25 -4.94 2.77
CA ASP A 202 -19.37 -5.63 3.41
C ASP A 202 -18.81 -6.73 4.32
N GLU A 203 -19.45 -6.97 5.46
CA GLU A 203 -19.06 -8.03 6.38
C GLU A 203 -19.73 -9.35 5.95
N LEU A 204 -19.24 -9.94 4.84
CA LEU A 204 -19.72 -11.25 4.38
C LEU A 204 -19.19 -12.38 5.26
N ARG A 205 -18.03 -12.16 5.88
CA ARG A 205 -17.42 -12.99 6.91
C ARG A 205 -16.56 -12.14 7.83
N LYS A 206 -16.19 -12.68 8.98
CA LYS A 206 -15.19 -12.05 9.84
C LYS A 206 -13.78 -12.20 9.25
N PRO A 207 -12.89 -11.23 9.49
CA PRO A 207 -11.47 -11.37 9.17
C PRO A 207 -10.85 -12.54 9.95
N GLU A 208 -9.97 -13.27 9.28
CA GLU A 208 -9.24 -14.40 9.84
C GLU A 208 -7.73 -14.14 9.74
N VAL A 209 -6.94 -14.80 10.58
CA VAL A 209 -5.47 -14.62 10.58
C VAL A 209 -4.86 -14.94 9.21
N GLU A 210 -5.45 -15.86 8.46
CA GLU A 210 -5.07 -16.25 7.09
C GLU A 210 -5.25 -15.12 6.07
N ASP A 211 -6.06 -14.11 6.37
CA ASP A 211 -6.23 -12.95 5.48
C ASP A 211 -4.93 -12.14 5.36
N ILE A 212 -4.13 -12.11 6.42
CA ILE A 212 -2.78 -11.52 6.38
C ILE A 212 -1.90 -12.20 5.32
N VAL A 213 -1.93 -13.52 5.26
CA VAL A 213 -1.18 -14.28 4.25
C VAL A 213 -1.76 -14.04 2.85
N THR A 214 -3.08 -14.00 2.76
CA THR A 214 -3.79 -13.84 1.48
C THR A 214 -3.55 -12.46 0.88
N VAL A 215 -3.62 -11.38 1.68
CA VAL A 215 -3.34 -10.02 1.19
C VAL A 215 -1.88 -9.85 0.77
N ASN A 216 -0.93 -10.46 1.49
CA ASN A 216 0.47 -10.47 1.10
C ASN A 216 0.69 -11.20 -0.25
N LYS A 217 0.02 -12.35 -0.46
CA LYS A 217 0.07 -13.06 -1.75
C LYS A 217 -0.57 -12.21 -2.86
N LEU A 218 -1.67 -11.53 -2.57
CA LEU A 218 -2.35 -10.64 -3.52
C LEU A 218 -1.44 -9.49 -3.93
N MET A 219 -0.80 -8.83 -2.97
CA MET A 219 0.21 -7.80 -3.22
C MET A 219 1.32 -8.32 -4.16
N TYR A 220 1.92 -9.47 -3.85
CA TYR A 220 3.00 -10.02 -4.68
C TYR A 220 2.54 -10.43 -6.08
N ARG A 221 1.31 -10.91 -6.22
CA ARG A 221 0.74 -11.20 -7.54
C ARG A 221 0.57 -9.91 -8.35
N ALA A 222 0.10 -8.85 -7.72
CA ALA A 222 -0.03 -7.54 -8.35
C ALA A 222 1.33 -6.92 -8.69
N VAL A 223 2.35 -7.09 -7.83
CA VAL A 223 3.75 -6.73 -8.13
C VAL A 223 4.27 -7.45 -9.38
N PHE A 224 4.02 -8.74 -9.49
CA PHE A 224 4.41 -9.50 -10.68
C PHE A 224 3.74 -8.97 -11.95
N ILE A 225 2.46 -8.63 -11.87
CA ILE A 225 1.70 -8.07 -13.01
C ILE A 225 2.31 -6.72 -13.44
N ILE A 226 2.53 -5.79 -12.51
CA ILE A 226 3.08 -4.47 -12.88
C ILE A 226 4.50 -4.58 -13.43
N LEU A 227 5.36 -5.43 -12.87
CA LEU A 227 6.71 -5.63 -13.39
C LEU A 227 6.70 -6.24 -14.78
N SER A 228 5.80 -7.19 -15.06
CA SER A 228 5.60 -7.76 -16.38
C SER A 228 5.15 -6.69 -17.38
N LEU A 229 4.19 -5.83 -17.00
CA LEU A 229 3.71 -4.73 -17.85
C LEU A 229 4.83 -3.73 -18.15
N ILE A 230 5.60 -3.32 -17.13
CA ILE A 230 6.74 -2.41 -17.31
C ILE A 230 7.77 -3.04 -18.27
N THR A 231 8.08 -4.32 -18.08
CA THR A 231 9.03 -5.03 -18.94
C THR A 231 8.55 -5.05 -20.40
N ILE A 232 7.28 -5.34 -20.65
CA ILE A 232 6.69 -5.32 -21.99
C ILE A 232 6.78 -3.92 -22.61
N ILE A 233 6.40 -2.87 -21.85
CA ILE A 233 6.49 -1.48 -22.28
C ILE A 233 7.92 -1.14 -22.71
N LEU A 234 8.91 -1.47 -21.89
CA LEU A 234 10.33 -1.20 -22.17
C LEU A 234 10.80 -1.94 -23.41
N ILE A 235 10.41 -3.21 -23.60
CA ILE A 235 10.74 -3.98 -24.82
C ILE A 235 10.16 -3.30 -26.05
N VAL A 236 8.88 -2.89 -26.01
CA VAL A 236 8.23 -2.19 -27.13
C VAL A 236 8.92 -0.86 -27.43
N MET A 237 9.30 -0.09 -26.42
CA MET A 237 10.00 1.19 -26.59
C MET A 237 11.38 1.02 -27.21
N VAL A 238 12.08 -0.07 -26.89
CA VAL A 238 13.36 -0.42 -27.52
C VAL A 238 13.16 -0.84 -28.97
N MET A 239 12.20 -1.72 -29.25
CA MET A 239 11.91 -2.21 -30.59
C MET A 239 11.43 -1.09 -31.53
N SER A 240 10.68 -0.12 -31.01
CA SER A 240 10.22 1.06 -31.78
C SER A 240 11.30 2.14 -31.97
N GLY A 241 12.50 1.95 -31.40
CA GLY A 241 13.60 2.92 -31.49
C GLY A 241 13.43 4.18 -30.65
N VAL A 242 12.39 4.24 -29.80
CA VAL A 242 12.17 5.36 -28.86
C VAL A 242 13.27 5.41 -27.80
N ILE A 243 13.70 4.25 -27.33
CA ILE A 243 14.87 4.12 -26.45
C ILE A 243 15.95 3.37 -27.23
N ARG A 244 17.09 4.02 -27.42
CA ARG A 244 18.28 3.34 -27.92
C ARG A 244 19.11 2.85 -26.75
N TRP A 245 19.48 1.58 -26.76
CA TRP A 245 20.51 1.08 -25.85
C TRP A 245 21.84 1.77 -26.22
N ILE A 246 22.31 2.67 -25.34
CA ILE A 246 23.60 3.33 -25.48
C ILE A 246 24.64 2.53 -24.73
#